data_9883a5c123f4d3b712fa1ffec1c5a44b
#
_entry.id   9883a5c123f4d3b712fa1ffec1c5a44b
#
_cell.length_a   1.000
_cell.length_b   1.000
_cell.length_c   1.000
_cell.angle_alpha   90.00
_cell.angle_beta   90.00
_cell.angle_gamma   90.00
#
_symmetry.space_group_name_H-M   'P 1'
#
loop_
_entity.id
_entity.type
_entity.pdbx_description
1 polymer ?
#
loop_
_entity_poly.entity_id
_entity_poly.type
_entity_poly.pdbx_seq_one_letter_code
_entity_poly.pdbx_strand_id
1 'polypeptide(L)'
;MTSFYTSLNGLKNSQTDLSTIAHNIANAETTGFKKSSVEFADLVANGSAANPRMTQGLGATVAGINQNFGLGAIEQTGRSLDVAIDGDGFFATRNPENNEVLFTRNGNFQIDATGALTNFAGKNLQMFETDATGALVNPGVTVDAIIPVTNAGGADLSSLVIQNDGLISATYSDGTTEPVGRVALASFAAPTGLRPVGSSNWEATGFSGNPTFEAPDTGRTGQLRSGALEKSNVDLAEEMVGLITAQRNFQANAKAIDTATQFSQTVINLRT
;
A
#
# COMPACT_ATOMS: atom_id res chain seq x y z
N MET A 1 3.63 40.78 8.98
CA MET A 1 3.21 39.95 7.82
C MET A 1 3.72 38.52 7.85
N THR A 2 4.87 38.25 8.50
CA THR A 2 5.42 36.89 8.62
C THR A 2 4.47 35.91 9.36
N SER A 3 3.85 36.37 10.47
CA SER A 3 2.91 35.51 11.25
C SER A 3 1.69 35.04 10.45
N PHE A 4 1.19 35.86 9.53
CA PHE A 4 0.08 35.49 8.64
C PHE A 4 0.48 34.31 7.74
N TYR A 5 1.65 34.38 7.09
CA TYR A 5 2.14 33.29 6.23
C TYR A 5 2.46 32.03 7.00
N THR A 6 3.02 32.17 8.20
CA THR A 6 3.28 31.01 9.08
C THR A 6 1.98 30.29 9.45
N SER A 7 0.94 31.05 9.84
CA SER A 7 -0.39 30.46 10.15
C SER A 7 -1.09 29.90 8.91
N LEU A 8 -0.90 30.52 7.73
CA LEU A 8 -1.42 29.99 6.47
C LEU A 8 -0.78 28.64 6.10
N ASN A 9 0.54 28.53 6.27
CA ASN A 9 1.24 27.27 6.06
C ASN A 9 0.78 26.22 7.09
N GLY A 10 0.63 26.59 8.36
CA GLY A 10 0.10 25.71 9.39
C GLY A 10 -1.33 25.24 9.08
N LEU A 11 -2.18 26.11 8.53
CA LEU A 11 -3.53 25.74 8.11
C LEU A 11 -3.53 24.75 6.95
N LYS A 12 -2.70 24.96 5.92
CA LYS A 12 -2.54 24.03 4.80
C LYS A 12 -2.01 22.67 5.25
N ASN A 13 -1.03 22.68 6.15
CA ASN A 13 -0.46 21.46 6.71
C ASN A 13 -1.52 20.66 7.49
N SER A 14 -2.29 21.35 8.36
CA SER A 14 -3.38 20.71 9.11
C SER A 14 -4.49 20.18 8.19
N GLN A 15 -4.76 20.83 7.06
CA GLN A 15 -5.69 20.35 6.06
C GLN A 15 -5.22 19.08 5.36
N THR A 16 -3.92 19.00 5.00
CA THR A 16 -3.33 17.80 4.40
C THR A 16 -3.36 16.65 5.38
N ASP A 17 -2.97 16.90 6.64
CA ASP A 17 -3.00 15.90 7.71
C ASP A 17 -4.42 15.35 7.92
N LEU A 18 -5.40 16.24 8.05
CA LEU A 18 -6.81 15.88 8.20
C LEU A 18 -7.33 15.04 7.02
N SER A 19 -6.94 15.39 5.80
CA SER A 19 -7.30 14.61 4.60
C SER A 19 -6.67 13.21 4.61
N THR A 20 -5.41 13.09 5.03
CA THR A 20 -4.70 11.80 5.10
C THR A 20 -5.30 10.90 6.18
N ILE A 21 -5.58 11.44 7.37
CA ILE A 21 -6.25 10.73 8.46
C ILE A 21 -7.64 10.26 8.02
N ALA A 22 -8.43 11.13 7.37
CA ALA A 22 -9.75 10.77 6.86
C ALA A 22 -9.67 9.65 5.82
N HIS A 23 -8.64 9.67 4.97
CA HIS A 23 -8.38 8.60 4.00
C HIS A 23 -8.03 7.28 4.69
N ASN A 24 -7.20 7.30 5.74
CA ASN A 24 -6.89 6.11 6.53
C ASN A 24 -8.16 5.54 7.18
N ILE A 25 -8.97 6.37 7.83
CA ILE A 25 -10.23 5.95 8.47
C ILE A 25 -11.17 5.32 7.46
N ALA A 26 -11.34 5.93 6.29
CA ALA A 26 -12.21 5.40 5.23
C ALA A 26 -11.77 4.02 4.71
N ASN A 27 -10.47 3.70 4.83
CA ASN A 27 -9.88 2.45 4.36
C ASN A 27 -9.47 1.50 5.49
N ALA A 28 -9.93 1.72 6.72
CA ALA A 28 -9.59 0.86 7.85
C ALA A 28 -10.08 -0.59 7.68
N GLU A 29 -11.18 -0.80 6.94
CA GLU A 29 -11.71 -2.12 6.63
C GLU A 29 -11.29 -2.65 5.25
N THR A 30 -10.48 -1.89 4.50
CA THR A 30 -10.03 -2.29 3.16
C THR A 30 -8.89 -3.31 3.27
N THR A 31 -9.06 -4.49 2.67
CA THR A 31 -8.06 -5.57 2.65
C THR A 31 -6.76 -5.10 1.99
N GLY A 32 -5.63 -5.36 2.66
CA GLY A 32 -4.30 -5.02 2.16
C GLY A 32 -4.00 -3.52 2.11
N PHE A 33 -4.86 -2.66 2.66
CA PHE A 33 -4.58 -1.23 2.73
C PHE A 33 -3.42 -0.93 3.68
N LYS A 34 -2.62 0.07 3.33
CA LYS A 34 -1.48 0.54 4.14
C LYS A 34 -1.68 1.99 4.56
N LYS A 35 -1.60 2.22 5.88
CA LYS A 35 -1.71 3.53 6.52
C LYS A 35 -0.75 4.53 5.89
N SER A 36 -1.24 5.72 5.58
CA SER A 36 -0.44 6.87 5.13
C SER A 36 -0.22 7.84 6.28
N SER A 37 0.96 8.43 6.38
CA SER A 37 1.30 9.47 7.35
C SER A 37 1.94 10.67 6.65
N VAL A 38 1.62 11.88 7.13
CA VAL A 38 2.20 13.12 6.60
C VAL A 38 3.48 13.45 7.36
N GLU A 39 4.56 13.70 6.63
CA GLU A 39 5.81 14.23 7.21
C GLU A 39 5.91 15.71 6.94
N PHE A 40 6.29 16.46 7.98
CA PHE A 40 6.47 17.91 7.93
C PHE A 40 7.93 18.28 8.04
N ALA A 41 8.36 19.26 7.24
CA ALA A 41 9.67 19.89 7.35
C ALA A 41 9.50 21.35 7.78
N ASP A 42 10.38 21.82 8.65
CA ASP A 42 10.45 23.23 9.04
C ASP A 42 11.03 24.09 7.92
N LEU A 43 10.56 25.30 7.82
CA LEU A 43 11.07 26.32 6.90
C LEU A 43 11.76 27.43 7.69
N VAL A 44 13.03 27.67 7.38
CA VAL A 44 13.82 28.74 7.96
C VAL A 44 14.23 29.77 6.92
N ALA A 45 14.25 31.05 7.32
CA ALA A 45 14.70 32.11 6.45
C ALA A 45 16.22 32.02 6.20
N ASN A 46 16.60 31.85 4.94
CA ASN A 46 17.99 31.67 4.50
C ASN A 46 18.72 33.01 4.32
N GLY A 47 18.54 33.95 5.24
CA GLY A 47 18.99 35.35 5.07
C GLY A 47 20.03 35.88 6.04
N SER A 48 20.51 35.07 6.99
CA SER A 48 21.38 35.59 8.04
C SER A 48 22.54 34.63 8.34
N ALA A 49 23.39 34.41 7.35
CA ALA A 49 24.63 33.62 7.50
C ALA A 49 25.59 34.21 8.58
N ALA A 50 25.37 35.44 9.04
CA ALA A 50 26.24 36.11 10.00
C ALA A 50 25.91 35.83 11.47
N ASN A 51 24.67 35.44 11.82
CA ASN A 51 24.30 35.17 13.22
C ASN A 51 23.23 34.08 13.35
N PRO A 52 23.62 32.82 13.72
CA PRO A 52 22.69 31.71 13.85
C PRO A 52 21.56 31.94 14.88
N ARG A 53 21.76 32.86 15.84
CA ARG A 53 20.76 33.20 16.89
C ARG A 53 19.61 34.07 16.39
N MET A 54 19.71 34.61 15.17
CA MET A 54 18.71 35.48 14.55
C MET A 54 17.95 34.80 13.39
N THR A 55 18.11 33.51 13.22
CA THR A 55 17.38 32.75 12.19
C THR A 55 15.90 32.71 12.53
N GLN A 56 15.06 33.27 11.67
CA GLN A 56 13.61 33.31 11.85
C GLN A 56 12.96 32.09 11.16
N GLY A 57 12.14 31.35 11.89
CA GLY A 57 11.29 30.31 11.31
C GLY A 57 10.17 30.91 10.44
N LEU A 58 9.92 30.32 9.29
CA LEU A 58 8.85 30.66 8.34
C LEU A 58 7.63 29.71 8.43
N GLY A 59 7.66 28.78 9.39
CA GLY A 59 6.64 27.75 9.56
C GLY A 59 7.11 26.39 9.06
N ALA A 60 6.15 25.54 8.71
CA ALA A 60 6.41 24.20 8.21
C ALA A 60 5.72 23.99 6.85
N THR A 61 6.22 23.03 6.09
CA THR A 61 5.61 22.55 4.85
C THR A 61 5.50 21.03 4.88
N VAL A 62 4.62 20.46 4.06
CA VAL A 62 4.57 19.02 3.84
C VAL A 62 5.82 18.60 3.09
N ALA A 63 6.64 17.73 3.70
CA ALA A 63 7.81 17.11 3.07
C ALA A 63 7.41 15.93 2.18
N GLY A 64 6.42 15.16 2.63
CA GLY A 64 5.90 14.02 1.87
C GLY A 64 4.75 13.32 2.60
N ILE A 65 4.11 12.41 1.90
CA ILE A 65 3.14 11.47 2.48
C ILE A 65 3.73 10.08 2.30
N ASN A 66 4.10 9.45 3.42
CA ASN A 66 4.71 8.14 3.43
C ASN A 66 3.71 7.06 3.81
N GLN A 67 3.81 5.91 3.16
CA GLN A 67 3.01 4.74 3.52
C GLN A 67 3.79 3.83 4.48
N ASN A 68 3.08 3.33 5.48
CA ASN A 68 3.61 2.34 6.41
C ASN A 68 3.25 0.93 5.90
N PHE A 69 4.26 0.21 5.42
CA PHE A 69 4.10 -1.16 4.93
C PHE A 69 4.19 -2.22 6.03
N GLY A 70 4.15 -1.85 7.30
CA GLY A 70 4.03 -2.79 8.41
C GLY A 70 2.85 -3.73 8.23
N LEU A 71 2.98 -4.97 8.76
CA LEU A 71 1.96 -6.00 8.64
C LEU A 71 0.66 -5.57 9.36
N GLY A 72 -0.48 -5.75 8.69
CA GLY A 72 -1.81 -5.63 9.28
C GLY A 72 -2.23 -6.91 10.02
N ALA A 73 -3.38 -6.89 10.68
CA ALA A 73 -3.93 -8.10 11.28
C ALA A 73 -4.29 -9.11 10.18
N ILE A 74 -3.91 -10.38 10.40
CA ILE A 74 -4.28 -11.48 9.50
C ILE A 74 -5.57 -12.10 10.02
N GLU A 75 -6.63 -12.08 9.21
CA GLU A 75 -7.93 -12.64 9.53
C GLU A 75 -8.19 -13.89 8.69
N GLN A 76 -8.65 -14.95 9.34
CA GLN A 76 -8.95 -16.21 8.69
C GLN A 76 -10.35 -16.17 8.06
N THR A 77 -10.42 -16.38 6.74
CA THR A 77 -11.66 -16.33 5.94
C THR A 77 -12.20 -17.73 5.63
N GLY A 78 -11.34 -18.74 5.64
CA GLY A 78 -11.68 -20.12 5.30
C GLY A 78 -11.85 -20.38 3.80
N ARG A 79 -11.59 -19.39 2.93
CA ARG A 79 -11.61 -19.58 1.46
C ARG A 79 -10.22 -19.98 0.98
N SER A 80 -10.12 -21.04 0.20
CA SER A 80 -8.84 -21.59 -0.27
C SER A 80 -8.04 -20.66 -1.20
N LEU A 81 -8.69 -19.67 -1.82
CA LEU A 81 -8.08 -18.71 -2.72
C LEU A 81 -7.78 -17.36 -2.04
N ASP A 82 -8.14 -17.20 -0.78
CA ASP A 82 -7.73 -16.05 0.01
C ASP A 82 -6.35 -16.36 0.61
N VAL A 83 -5.38 -15.48 0.37
CA VAL A 83 -3.99 -15.69 0.79
C VAL A 83 -3.45 -14.42 1.41
N ALA A 84 -2.87 -14.52 2.59
CA ALA A 84 -2.14 -13.43 3.23
C ALA A 84 -0.63 -13.68 3.20
N ILE A 85 0.16 -12.61 3.12
CA ILE A 85 1.61 -12.66 3.28
C ILE A 85 1.93 -12.36 4.74
N ASP A 86 2.54 -13.33 5.44
CA ASP A 86 3.04 -13.15 6.81
C ASP A 86 4.51 -12.75 6.76
N GLY A 87 4.75 -11.46 6.66
CA GLY A 87 6.08 -10.86 6.51
C GLY A 87 6.16 -9.86 5.37
N ASP A 88 7.37 -9.65 4.84
CA ASP A 88 7.63 -8.71 3.76
C ASP A 88 7.28 -9.33 2.39
N GLY A 89 7.00 -8.48 1.39
CA GLY A 89 6.72 -8.87 0.01
C GLY A 89 5.36 -8.36 -0.47
N PHE A 90 5.10 -8.53 -1.75
CA PHE A 90 3.85 -8.12 -2.40
C PHE A 90 3.48 -9.21 -3.42
N PHE A 91 2.20 -9.44 -3.59
CA PHE A 91 1.72 -10.18 -4.75
C PHE A 91 1.98 -9.36 -6.01
N ALA A 92 2.56 -9.98 -7.02
CA ALA A 92 2.69 -9.38 -8.34
C ALA A 92 1.45 -9.72 -9.15
N THR A 93 0.81 -8.71 -9.74
CA THR A 93 -0.34 -8.88 -10.62
C THR A 93 -0.08 -8.16 -11.94
N ARG A 94 -0.48 -8.77 -13.05
CA ARG A 94 -0.32 -8.20 -14.38
C ARG A 94 -1.68 -7.88 -15.00
N ASN A 95 -1.79 -6.68 -15.56
CA ASN A 95 -2.97 -6.32 -16.34
C ASN A 95 -2.89 -6.99 -17.72
N PRO A 96 -3.87 -7.83 -18.11
CA PRO A 96 -3.85 -8.52 -19.40
C PRO A 96 -3.93 -7.58 -20.61
N GLU A 97 -4.45 -6.36 -20.44
CA GLU A 97 -4.65 -5.42 -21.56
C GLU A 97 -3.37 -4.65 -21.94
N ASN A 98 -2.58 -4.22 -20.95
CA ASN A 98 -1.39 -3.36 -21.16
C ASN A 98 -0.08 -3.98 -20.68
N ASN A 99 -0.11 -5.23 -20.18
CA ASN A 99 1.04 -5.93 -19.58
C ASN A 99 1.72 -5.19 -18.41
N GLU A 100 1.04 -4.22 -17.80
CA GLU A 100 1.55 -3.49 -16.65
C GLU A 100 1.55 -4.37 -15.41
N VAL A 101 2.70 -4.44 -14.74
CA VAL A 101 2.86 -5.20 -13.50
C VAL A 101 2.62 -4.28 -12.33
N LEU A 102 1.64 -4.62 -11.50
CA LEU A 102 1.30 -3.93 -10.27
C LEU A 102 1.49 -4.86 -9.08
N PHE A 103 1.71 -4.26 -7.94
CA PHE A 103 2.00 -4.96 -6.70
C PHE A 103 0.87 -4.72 -5.71
N THR A 104 0.46 -5.76 -4.99
CA THR A 104 -0.65 -5.66 -4.03
C THR A 104 -0.39 -6.50 -2.79
N ARG A 105 -1.00 -6.09 -1.67
CA ARG A 105 -1.12 -6.89 -0.45
C ARG A 105 -2.49 -7.56 -0.30
N ASN A 106 -3.41 -7.22 -1.22
CA ASN A 106 -4.72 -7.85 -1.24
C ASN A 106 -4.61 -9.23 -1.89
N GLY A 107 -4.74 -10.27 -1.10
CA GLY A 107 -4.68 -11.67 -1.54
C GLY A 107 -6.04 -12.31 -1.79
N ASN A 108 -7.08 -11.53 -2.02
CA ASN A 108 -8.37 -12.07 -2.41
C ASN A 108 -8.37 -12.35 -3.91
N PHE A 109 -8.18 -13.63 -4.27
CA PHE A 109 -8.15 -14.08 -5.66
C PHE A 109 -9.40 -14.89 -6.02
N GLN A 110 -9.70 -14.91 -7.30
CA GLN A 110 -10.77 -15.72 -7.89
C GLN A 110 -10.30 -16.31 -9.23
N ILE A 111 -10.92 -17.42 -9.64
CA ILE A 111 -10.67 -18.03 -10.94
C ILE A 111 -11.64 -17.41 -11.94
N ASP A 112 -11.10 -16.95 -13.06
CA ASP A 112 -11.86 -16.50 -14.21
C ASP A 112 -12.31 -17.69 -15.11
N ALA A 113 -13.24 -17.44 -16.02
CA ALA A 113 -13.72 -18.43 -17.00
C ALA A 113 -12.60 -19.03 -17.88
N THR A 114 -11.49 -18.33 -18.02
CA THR A 114 -10.29 -18.78 -18.74
C THR A 114 -9.34 -19.63 -17.89
N GLY A 115 -9.63 -19.82 -16.60
CA GLY A 115 -8.75 -20.49 -15.66
C GLY A 115 -7.68 -19.57 -15.06
N ALA A 116 -7.68 -18.27 -15.38
CA ALA A 116 -6.73 -17.34 -14.80
C ALA A 116 -7.09 -16.98 -13.35
N LEU A 117 -6.09 -16.95 -12.45
CA LEU A 117 -6.23 -16.41 -11.10
C LEU A 117 -6.16 -14.89 -11.18
N THR A 118 -7.30 -14.23 -10.92
CA THR A 118 -7.42 -12.77 -10.99
C THR A 118 -7.77 -12.17 -9.65
N ASN A 119 -7.40 -10.91 -9.44
CA ASN A 119 -7.92 -10.11 -8.35
C ASN A 119 -9.25 -9.44 -8.75
N PHE A 120 -9.90 -8.73 -7.82
CA PHE A 120 -11.15 -7.99 -8.09
C PHE A 120 -11.05 -6.94 -9.22
N ALA A 121 -9.84 -6.48 -9.54
CA ALA A 121 -9.60 -5.54 -10.63
C ALA A 121 -9.34 -6.24 -11.98
N GLY A 122 -9.53 -7.56 -12.08
CA GLY A 122 -9.33 -8.35 -13.30
C GLY A 122 -7.86 -8.50 -13.69
N LYS A 123 -6.92 -8.36 -12.76
CA LYS A 123 -5.49 -8.51 -13.04
C LYS A 123 -5.02 -9.90 -12.66
N ASN A 124 -4.22 -10.53 -13.54
CA ASN A 124 -3.72 -11.89 -13.36
C ASN A 124 -2.61 -11.94 -12.31
N LEU A 125 -2.74 -12.85 -11.34
CA LEU A 125 -1.67 -13.16 -10.39
C LEU A 125 -0.45 -13.69 -11.16
N GLN A 126 0.74 -13.35 -10.73
CA GLN A 126 2.00 -13.86 -11.28
C GLN A 126 2.49 -15.04 -10.46
N MET A 127 2.98 -16.07 -11.15
CA MET A 127 3.57 -17.26 -10.54
C MET A 127 4.86 -17.65 -11.25
N PHE A 128 5.62 -18.48 -10.58
CA PHE A 128 6.72 -19.21 -11.21
C PHE A 128 6.22 -20.53 -11.78
N GLU A 129 6.76 -20.93 -12.92
CA GLU A 129 6.55 -22.27 -13.46
C GLU A 129 7.22 -23.32 -12.56
N THR A 130 6.51 -24.42 -12.33
CA THR A 130 7.02 -25.58 -11.58
C THR A 130 6.98 -26.82 -12.45
N ASP A 131 7.88 -27.77 -12.16
CA ASP A 131 7.82 -29.10 -12.72
C ASP A 131 6.72 -29.97 -12.02
N ALA A 132 6.55 -31.20 -12.47
CA ALA A 132 5.58 -32.12 -11.89
C ALA A 132 5.88 -32.47 -10.41
N THR A 133 7.04 -32.11 -9.88
CA THR A 133 7.42 -32.30 -8.46
C THR A 133 7.19 -31.04 -7.62
N GLY A 134 6.76 -29.93 -8.24
CA GLY A 134 6.59 -28.62 -7.58
C GLY A 134 7.90 -27.82 -7.42
N ALA A 135 9.00 -28.25 -8.04
CA ALA A 135 10.24 -27.50 -8.04
C ALA A 135 10.22 -26.41 -9.13
N LEU A 136 10.88 -25.27 -8.86
CA LEU A 136 10.92 -24.14 -9.78
C LEU A 136 11.75 -24.49 -11.04
N VAL A 137 11.18 -24.26 -12.21
CA VAL A 137 11.87 -24.48 -13.49
C VAL A 137 12.78 -23.31 -13.85
N ASN A 138 12.26 -22.07 -13.76
CA ASN A 138 12.97 -20.84 -14.10
C ASN A 138 12.87 -19.81 -12.97
N PRO A 139 13.74 -19.85 -11.95
CA PRO A 139 13.74 -18.87 -10.89
C PRO A 139 13.95 -17.44 -11.44
N GLY A 140 13.03 -16.52 -11.10
CA GLY A 140 13.11 -15.11 -11.51
C GLY A 140 12.31 -14.74 -12.76
N VAL A 141 11.76 -15.70 -13.50
CA VAL A 141 10.82 -15.43 -14.60
C VAL A 141 9.41 -15.74 -14.13
N THR A 142 8.53 -14.74 -14.18
CA THR A 142 7.13 -14.88 -13.77
C THR A 142 6.23 -15.01 -14.99
N VAL A 143 5.20 -15.83 -14.85
CA VAL A 143 4.12 -16.03 -15.83
C VAL A 143 2.77 -15.78 -15.18
N ASP A 144 1.73 -15.57 -15.99
CA ASP A 144 0.37 -15.45 -15.47
C ASP A 144 -0.08 -16.79 -14.85
N ALA A 145 -0.72 -16.73 -13.71
CA ALA A 145 -1.27 -17.91 -13.04
C ALA A 145 -2.53 -18.37 -13.80
N ILE A 146 -2.33 -19.19 -14.81
CA ILE A 146 -3.41 -19.81 -15.60
C ILE A 146 -3.50 -21.29 -15.19
N ILE A 147 -4.63 -21.66 -14.64
CA ILE A 147 -4.93 -23.01 -14.17
C ILE A 147 -5.63 -23.78 -15.29
N PRO A 148 -5.12 -24.93 -15.73
CA PRO A 148 -5.85 -25.76 -16.69
C PRO A 148 -7.21 -26.17 -16.14
N VAL A 149 -8.28 -25.80 -16.83
CA VAL A 149 -9.66 -26.14 -16.42
C VAL A 149 -9.93 -27.64 -16.54
N THR A 150 -9.16 -28.31 -17.42
CA THR A 150 -9.19 -29.79 -17.61
C THR A 150 -7.75 -30.31 -17.56
N ASN A 151 -7.56 -31.48 -16.94
CA ASN A 151 -6.25 -32.14 -16.94
C ASN A 151 -5.97 -32.85 -18.30
N ALA A 152 -4.79 -33.44 -18.46
CA ALA A 152 -4.43 -34.20 -19.63
C ALA A 152 -5.34 -35.43 -19.88
N GLY A 153 -6.03 -35.92 -18.86
CA GLY A 153 -7.00 -37.02 -18.92
C GLY A 153 -8.43 -36.58 -19.28
N GLY A 154 -8.68 -35.26 -19.41
CA GLY A 154 -10.01 -34.71 -19.71
C GLY A 154 -10.92 -34.55 -18.47
N ALA A 155 -10.40 -34.66 -17.25
CA ALA A 155 -11.13 -34.44 -16.02
C ALA A 155 -11.21 -32.95 -15.71
N ASP A 156 -12.38 -32.47 -15.28
CA ASP A 156 -12.63 -31.06 -14.94
C ASP A 156 -12.00 -30.70 -13.58
N LEU A 157 -11.60 -29.43 -13.44
CA LEU A 157 -11.10 -28.86 -12.19
C LEU A 157 -12.19 -28.94 -11.10
N SER A 158 -11.86 -29.59 -10.01
CA SER A 158 -12.75 -29.76 -8.84
C SER A 158 -12.45 -28.76 -7.74
N SER A 159 -11.17 -28.58 -7.39
CA SER A 159 -10.77 -27.63 -6.37
C SER A 159 -9.35 -27.09 -6.61
N LEU A 160 -9.07 -25.88 -6.09
CA LEU A 160 -7.78 -25.26 -6.13
C LEU A 160 -7.37 -24.84 -4.72
N VAL A 161 -6.12 -25.13 -4.36
CA VAL A 161 -5.55 -24.79 -3.07
C VAL A 161 -4.19 -24.15 -3.27
N ILE A 162 -3.97 -23.03 -2.59
CA ILE A 162 -2.65 -22.39 -2.49
C ILE A 162 -2.06 -22.79 -1.13
N GLN A 163 -0.92 -23.45 -1.13
CA GLN A 163 -0.24 -23.91 0.07
C GLN A 163 0.58 -22.76 0.70
N ASN A 164 1.03 -22.96 1.95
CA ASN A 164 1.78 -21.92 2.67
C ASN A 164 3.17 -21.63 2.05
N ASP A 165 3.73 -22.58 1.31
CA ASP A 165 4.96 -22.42 0.53
C ASP A 165 4.73 -21.77 -0.84
N GLY A 166 3.48 -21.38 -1.12
CA GLY A 166 3.05 -20.76 -2.37
C GLY A 166 2.74 -21.73 -3.50
N LEU A 167 2.85 -23.04 -3.29
CA LEU A 167 2.53 -24.02 -4.32
C LEU A 167 1.02 -24.00 -4.61
N ILE A 168 0.68 -23.80 -5.87
CA ILE A 168 -0.71 -23.85 -6.36
C ILE A 168 -0.97 -25.28 -6.83
N SER A 169 -1.89 -25.96 -6.16
CA SER A 169 -2.25 -27.35 -6.45
C SER A 169 -3.70 -27.41 -6.95
N ALA A 170 -3.89 -27.92 -8.14
CA ALA A 170 -5.19 -28.17 -8.75
C ALA A 170 -5.60 -29.63 -8.52
N THR A 171 -6.79 -29.86 -7.99
CA THR A 171 -7.38 -31.21 -7.84
C THR A 171 -8.52 -31.35 -8.85
N TYR A 172 -8.48 -32.42 -9.60
CA TYR A 172 -9.43 -32.72 -10.68
C TYR A 172 -10.49 -33.74 -10.24
N SER A 173 -11.54 -33.87 -11.01
CA SER A 173 -12.69 -34.75 -10.72
C SER A 173 -12.34 -36.25 -10.71
N ASP A 174 -11.22 -36.62 -11.31
CA ASP A 174 -10.67 -37.99 -11.25
C ASP A 174 -9.88 -38.29 -9.96
N GLY A 175 -9.75 -37.32 -9.06
CA GLY A 175 -9.00 -37.41 -7.83
C GLY A 175 -7.51 -37.16 -7.96
N THR A 176 -7.02 -36.83 -9.15
CA THR A 176 -5.62 -36.46 -9.36
C THR A 176 -5.36 -35.03 -8.85
N THR A 177 -4.20 -34.82 -8.21
CA THR A 177 -3.74 -33.49 -7.79
C THR A 177 -2.45 -33.16 -8.51
N GLU A 178 -2.44 -32.07 -9.25
CA GLU A 178 -1.28 -31.65 -10.03
C GLU A 178 -0.77 -30.28 -9.53
N PRO A 179 0.55 -30.09 -9.36
CA PRO A 179 1.13 -28.77 -9.13
C PRO A 179 1.05 -27.97 -10.42
N VAL A 180 0.55 -26.74 -10.34
CA VAL A 180 0.40 -25.84 -11.49
C VAL A 180 1.53 -24.83 -11.54
N GLY A 181 1.91 -24.31 -10.38
CA GLY A 181 2.93 -23.27 -10.27
C GLY A 181 3.12 -22.85 -8.83
N ARG A 182 4.01 -21.91 -8.61
CA ARG A 182 4.26 -21.34 -7.29
C ARG A 182 4.07 -19.82 -7.33
N VAL A 183 3.32 -19.26 -6.39
CA VAL A 183 3.07 -17.81 -6.30
C VAL A 183 4.40 -17.05 -6.28
N ALA A 184 4.52 -16.03 -7.12
CA ALA A 184 5.68 -15.15 -7.13
C ALA A 184 5.40 -13.94 -6.22
N LEU A 185 6.25 -13.73 -5.23
CA LEU A 185 6.25 -12.55 -4.40
C LEU A 185 7.32 -11.57 -4.88
N ALA A 186 6.99 -10.28 -4.87
CA ALA A 186 7.93 -9.22 -5.19
C ALA A 186 8.44 -8.57 -3.90
N SER A 187 9.75 -8.41 -3.76
CA SER A 187 10.38 -7.63 -2.71
C SER A 187 11.04 -6.38 -3.29
N PHE A 188 11.09 -5.29 -2.49
CA PHE A 188 11.67 -4.02 -2.88
C PHE A 188 12.73 -3.58 -1.90
N ALA A 189 13.77 -2.90 -2.40
CA ALA A 189 14.81 -2.32 -1.55
C ALA A 189 14.26 -1.18 -0.68
N ALA A 190 13.37 -0.36 -1.23
CA ALA A 190 12.71 0.75 -0.55
C ALA A 190 11.20 0.77 -0.85
N PRO A 191 10.37 0.02 -0.09
CA PRO A 191 8.92 -0.04 -0.32
C PRO A 191 8.23 1.33 -0.26
N THR A 192 8.75 2.26 0.55
CA THR A 192 8.22 3.63 0.66
C THR A 192 8.30 4.44 -0.63
N GLY A 193 9.12 4.01 -1.59
CA GLY A 193 9.21 4.60 -2.92
C GLY A 193 8.17 4.09 -3.92
N LEU A 194 7.31 3.17 -3.54
CA LEU A 194 6.22 2.67 -4.38
C LEU A 194 5.15 3.76 -4.57
N ARG A 195 4.59 3.84 -5.76
CA ARG A 195 3.50 4.77 -6.09
C ARG A 195 2.14 4.08 -5.93
N PRO A 196 1.23 4.57 -5.07
CA PRO A 196 -0.12 4.03 -4.99
C PRO A 196 -0.92 4.37 -6.25
N VAL A 197 -1.58 3.37 -6.83
CA VAL A 197 -2.42 3.50 -8.03
C VAL A 197 -3.89 3.16 -7.75
N GLY A 198 -4.26 3.04 -6.48
CA GLY A 198 -5.61 2.74 -6.03
C GLY A 198 -5.91 1.24 -5.89
N SER A 199 -7.04 0.90 -5.23
CA SER A 199 -7.48 -0.48 -4.97
C SER A 199 -6.43 -1.35 -4.27
N SER A 200 -5.68 -0.79 -3.32
CA SER A 200 -4.55 -1.45 -2.64
C SER A 200 -3.48 -1.99 -3.61
N ASN A 201 -3.27 -1.30 -4.74
CA ASN A 201 -2.22 -1.62 -5.70
C ASN A 201 -1.15 -0.52 -5.72
N TRP A 202 0.08 -0.93 -5.99
CA TRP A 202 1.24 -0.07 -6.10
C TRP A 202 1.99 -0.34 -7.40
N GLU A 203 2.67 0.67 -7.88
CA GLU A 203 3.56 0.62 -9.03
C GLU A 203 4.99 0.88 -8.59
N ALA A 204 5.93 0.15 -9.19
CA ALA A 204 7.36 0.36 -8.96
C ALA A 204 7.81 1.69 -9.56
N THR A 205 8.66 2.41 -8.83
CA THR A 205 9.27 3.66 -9.30
C THR A 205 10.80 3.57 -9.22
N GLY A 206 11.49 4.55 -9.77
CA GLY A 206 12.95 4.64 -9.61
C GLY A 206 13.40 4.77 -8.14
N PHE A 207 12.51 5.23 -7.24
CA PHE A 207 12.82 5.35 -5.81
C PHE A 207 12.62 4.04 -5.05
N SER A 208 11.69 3.17 -5.48
CA SER A 208 11.49 1.85 -4.86
C SER A 208 12.58 0.85 -5.25
N GLY A 209 13.27 1.10 -6.36
CA GLY A 209 14.13 0.14 -7.03
C GLY A 209 13.33 -0.88 -7.84
N ASN A 210 14.04 -1.76 -8.54
CA ASN A 210 13.43 -2.83 -9.32
C ASN A 210 12.87 -3.92 -8.40
N PRO A 211 11.72 -4.53 -8.74
CA PRO A 211 11.20 -5.68 -8.02
C PRO A 211 12.16 -6.87 -8.13
N THR A 212 12.38 -7.54 -7.01
CA THR A 212 13.03 -8.84 -6.99
C THR A 212 11.95 -9.89 -6.74
N PHE A 213 11.79 -10.82 -7.68
CA PHE A 213 10.79 -11.88 -7.55
C PHE A 213 11.39 -13.09 -6.86
N GLU A 214 10.74 -13.54 -5.79
CA GLU A 214 11.18 -14.67 -4.97
C GLU A 214 9.97 -15.57 -4.64
N ALA A 215 10.25 -16.84 -4.38
CA ALA A 215 9.22 -17.73 -3.85
C ALA A 215 8.93 -17.36 -2.38
N PRO A 216 7.71 -17.63 -1.88
CA PRO A 216 7.41 -17.47 -0.46
C PRO A 216 8.42 -18.22 0.43
N ASP A 217 8.68 -17.65 1.62
CA ASP A 217 9.65 -18.19 2.59
C ASP A 217 11.10 -18.30 2.07
N THR A 218 11.43 -17.51 1.05
CA THR A 218 12.80 -17.44 0.52
C THR A 218 13.31 -16.00 0.51
N GLY A 219 14.62 -15.82 0.75
CA GLY A 219 15.24 -14.50 0.73
C GLY A 219 14.65 -13.53 1.74
N ARG A 220 13.96 -12.48 1.26
CA ARG A 220 13.33 -11.42 2.07
C ARG A 220 11.82 -11.56 2.16
N THR A 221 11.22 -12.50 1.44
CA THR A 221 9.77 -12.64 1.39
C THR A 221 9.24 -13.48 2.54
N GLY A 222 8.08 -13.08 3.08
CA GLY A 222 7.37 -13.80 4.12
C GLY A 222 6.72 -15.09 3.62
N GLN A 223 6.21 -15.87 4.57
CA GLN A 223 5.40 -17.05 4.28
C GLN A 223 4.00 -16.66 3.84
N LEU A 224 3.34 -17.54 3.09
CA LEU A 224 1.92 -17.38 2.81
C LEU A 224 1.07 -18.07 3.87
N ARG A 225 -0.09 -17.48 4.15
CA ARG A 225 -1.15 -18.09 4.92
C ARG A 225 -2.37 -18.30 4.03
N SER A 226 -2.64 -19.56 3.71
CA SER A 226 -3.83 -19.95 2.97
C SER A 226 -5.09 -19.78 3.81
N GLY A 227 -6.20 -19.40 3.18
CA GLY A 227 -7.49 -19.20 3.86
C GLY A 227 -7.54 -17.97 4.76
N ALA A 228 -6.65 -16.99 4.54
CA ALA A 228 -6.58 -15.78 5.34
C ALA A 228 -6.33 -14.54 4.47
N LEU A 229 -6.71 -13.37 4.98
CA LEU A 229 -6.47 -12.08 4.33
C LEU A 229 -5.78 -11.11 5.30
N GLU A 230 -4.93 -10.27 4.77
CA GLU A 230 -4.33 -9.18 5.51
C GLU A 230 -5.32 -8.00 5.59
N LYS A 231 -5.73 -7.61 6.77
CA LYS A 231 -6.52 -6.40 7.02
C LYS A 231 -5.65 -5.14 6.91
N SER A 232 -6.31 -4.00 6.83
CA SER A 232 -5.64 -2.70 6.97
C SER A 232 -4.82 -2.64 8.26
N ASN A 233 -3.66 -2.00 8.21
CA ASN A 233 -2.84 -1.70 9.40
C ASN A 233 -3.21 -0.37 10.07
N VAL A 234 -4.41 0.14 9.80
CA VAL A 234 -4.97 1.35 10.41
C VAL A 234 -5.62 1.03 11.75
N ASP A 235 -5.19 1.69 12.82
CA ASP A 235 -5.87 1.69 14.10
C ASP A 235 -6.89 2.85 14.15
N LEU A 236 -8.17 2.53 14.14
CA LEU A 236 -9.25 3.52 14.17
C LEU A 236 -9.20 4.42 15.41
N ALA A 237 -8.82 3.89 16.58
CA ALA A 237 -8.75 4.69 17.79
C ALA A 237 -7.62 5.73 17.70
N GLU A 238 -6.46 5.34 17.22
CA GLU A 238 -5.33 6.23 16.97
C GLU A 238 -5.69 7.31 15.94
N GLU A 239 -6.29 6.93 14.82
CA GLU A 239 -6.70 7.86 13.76
C GLU A 239 -7.77 8.85 14.24
N MET A 240 -8.73 8.43 15.07
CA MET A 240 -9.73 9.34 15.64
C MET A 240 -9.11 10.38 16.57
N VAL A 241 -8.12 10.02 17.38
CA VAL A 241 -7.37 10.96 18.21
C VAL A 241 -6.57 11.92 17.32
N GLY A 242 -5.92 11.40 16.29
CA GLY A 242 -5.21 12.20 15.28
C GLY A 242 -6.14 13.20 14.60
N LEU A 243 -7.35 12.77 14.19
CA LEU A 243 -8.36 13.61 13.56
C LEU A 243 -8.75 14.79 14.44
N ILE A 244 -9.04 14.54 15.72
CA ILE A 244 -9.40 15.61 16.68
C ILE A 244 -8.22 16.58 16.83
N THR A 245 -7.00 16.07 16.87
CA THR A 245 -5.79 16.90 17.01
C THR A 245 -5.59 17.76 15.76
N ALA A 246 -5.69 17.19 14.56
CA ALA A 246 -5.59 17.90 13.29
C ALA A 246 -6.69 18.98 13.15
N GLN A 247 -7.93 18.68 13.57
CA GLN A 247 -9.02 19.64 13.60
C GLN A 247 -8.74 20.82 14.55
N ARG A 248 -8.21 20.55 15.74
CA ARG A 248 -7.83 21.60 16.70
C ARG A 248 -6.70 22.48 16.15
N ASN A 249 -5.69 21.86 15.51
CA ASN A 249 -4.60 22.58 14.88
C ASN A 249 -5.09 23.47 13.74
N PHE A 250 -6.02 22.98 12.92
CA PHE A 250 -6.67 23.75 11.87
C PHE A 250 -7.41 24.97 12.43
N GLN A 251 -8.23 24.77 13.48
CA GLN A 251 -8.98 25.85 14.14
C GLN A 251 -8.04 26.88 14.78
N ALA A 252 -6.96 26.45 15.42
CA ALA A 252 -5.98 27.34 16.04
C ALA A 252 -5.29 28.21 14.97
N ASN A 253 -4.86 27.63 13.85
CA ASN A 253 -4.24 28.36 12.75
C ASN A 253 -5.23 29.33 12.09
N ALA A 254 -6.49 28.92 11.89
CA ALA A 254 -7.54 29.79 11.37
C ALA A 254 -7.76 30.99 12.32
N LYS A 255 -7.82 30.77 13.63
CA LYS A 255 -7.99 31.85 14.62
C LYS A 255 -6.78 32.79 14.66
N ALA A 256 -5.56 32.26 14.46
CA ALA A 256 -4.35 33.08 14.37
C ALA A 256 -4.37 33.99 13.11
N ILE A 257 -4.93 33.52 12.00
CA ILE A 257 -5.15 34.34 10.80
C ILE A 257 -6.16 35.44 11.07
N ASP A 258 -7.30 35.13 11.71
CA ASP A 258 -8.31 36.13 12.08
C ASP A 258 -7.72 37.24 12.96
N THR A 259 -6.95 36.87 13.98
CA THR A 259 -6.27 37.87 14.84
C THR A 259 -5.26 38.70 14.08
N ALA A 260 -4.49 38.10 13.17
CA ALA A 260 -3.51 38.82 12.33
C ALA A 260 -4.20 39.85 11.41
N THR A 261 -5.36 39.48 10.85
CA THR A 261 -6.16 40.42 10.00
C THR A 261 -6.77 41.56 10.82
N GLN A 262 -7.26 41.27 12.03
CA GLN A 262 -7.76 42.32 12.94
C GLN A 262 -6.66 43.30 13.33
N PHE A 263 -5.46 42.80 13.65
CA PHE A 263 -4.30 43.67 13.91
C PHE A 263 -3.97 44.57 12.72
N SER A 264 -3.94 44.02 11.50
CA SER A 264 -3.70 44.79 10.28
C SER A 264 -4.73 45.88 10.08
N GLN A 265 -6.02 45.59 10.32
CA GLN A 265 -7.11 46.52 10.20
C GLN A 265 -7.02 47.66 11.24
N THR A 266 -6.70 47.31 12.49
CA THR A 266 -6.49 48.31 13.55
C THR A 266 -5.33 49.25 13.22
N VAL A 267 -4.19 48.73 12.71
CA VAL A 267 -3.07 49.57 12.30
C VAL A 267 -3.43 50.50 11.13
N ILE A 268 -4.23 50.04 10.16
CA ILE A 268 -4.70 50.88 9.05
C ILE A 268 -5.62 51.99 9.57
N ASN A 269 -6.55 51.69 10.47
CA ASN A 269 -7.48 52.65 11.04
C ASN A 269 -6.81 53.67 11.96
N LEU A 270 -5.66 53.35 12.57
CA LEU A 270 -4.86 54.30 13.35
C LEU A 270 -4.07 55.31 12.49
N ARG A 271 -3.97 55.04 11.19
CA ARG A 271 -3.19 55.87 10.24
C ARG A 271 -4.10 56.84 9.44
N THR A 272 -5.39 56.72 9.57
CA THR A 272 -6.40 57.66 9.04
C THR A 272 -6.88 58.58 10.15
#